data_46dd5357794ec98bdcfa15c412aaf175
#
_entry.id   46dd5357794ec98bdcfa15c412aaf175
#
_cell.length_a   1.000
_cell.length_b   1.000
_cell.length_c   1.000
_cell.angle_alpha   90.00
_cell.angle_beta   90.00
_cell.angle_gamma   90.00
#
_symmetry.space_group_name_H-M   'P 1'
#
loop_
_entity.id
_entity.type
_entity.pdbx_description
1 polymer ?
#
loop_
_entity_poly.entity_id
_entity_poly.type
_entity_poly.pdbx_seq_one_letter_code
_entity_poly.pdbx_strand_id
1 'polypeptide(L)'
;TARVPNTVHFGDQDDESSAACKWHLVGAHPLECWGDGRAWNGTLSIQQPMIRALWNGMSVIELLALVAGEETTGGFEIVRRTWEESTGLAMTPSDQEPPFDANWRKALHDGVIEPAPVLESPPLDVAATIAMLTSASTQSEADLKAGDIEVNFVPGTLLGGRMSNNGWMQELPDPITKLAWDNAVLISEKTANEHGVTTGDIVSITLGKNTVKGTVLVQPGQAVGTVSIMLGYGRDWPGRVASGAGFNAYPLRTSDRLWSNPAGKLAAVGGTEQL
;
A
#
# COMPACT_ATOMS: atom_id res chain seq x y z
N THR A 1 -18.08 1.44 -10.29
CA THR A 1 -18.59 2.83 -10.23
C THR A 1 -19.91 3.00 -10.98
N ALA A 2 -20.09 2.41 -12.18
CA ALA A 2 -21.30 2.61 -13.00
C ALA A 2 -22.64 2.26 -12.33
N ARG A 3 -22.65 1.47 -11.25
CA ARG A 3 -23.85 1.08 -10.49
C ARG A 3 -24.20 2.02 -9.34
N VAL A 4 -23.30 2.97 -9.01
CA VAL A 4 -23.50 3.91 -7.91
C VAL A 4 -23.63 5.31 -8.48
N PRO A 5 -24.73 6.02 -8.23
CA PRO A 5 -25.02 7.31 -8.88
C PRO A 5 -24.08 8.43 -8.44
N ASN A 6 -23.54 8.36 -7.22
CA ASN A 6 -22.57 9.31 -6.70
C ASN A 6 -21.34 8.57 -6.20
N THR A 7 -20.22 8.83 -6.85
CA THR A 7 -18.90 8.27 -6.50
C THR A 7 -17.96 9.41 -6.20
N VAL A 8 -17.18 9.26 -5.13
CA VAL A 8 -16.21 10.25 -4.68
C VAL A 8 -14.87 9.57 -4.56
N HIS A 9 -13.87 10.11 -5.20
CA HIS A 9 -12.46 9.77 -4.94
C HIS A 9 -11.88 10.80 -3.97
N PHE A 10 -11.19 10.32 -2.95
CA PHE A 10 -10.44 11.16 -2.02
C PHE A 10 -8.97 10.78 -2.09
N GLY A 11 -8.11 11.69 -2.50
CA GLY A 11 -6.69 11.41 -2.69
C GLY A 11 -5.89 12.66 -3.00
N ASP A 12 -4.58 12.54 -2.85
CA ASP A 12 -3.61 13.60 -3.08
C ASP A 12 -3.24 13.78 -4.56
N GLN A 13 -3.68 12.86 -5.42
CA GLN A 13 -3.38 12.87 -6.85
C GLN A 13 -4.62 12.55 -7.69
N ASP A 14 -4.65 13.13 -8.87
CA ASP A 14 -5.60 12.76 -9.93
C ASP A 14 -5.07 11.51 -10.64
N ASP A 15 -5.80 10.41 -10.52
CA ASP A 15 -5.41 9.09 -11.03
C ASP A 15 -6.58 8.35 -11.70
N GLU A 16 -6.38 7.09 -12.09
CA GLU A 16 -7.41 6.26 -12.72
C GLU A 16 -8.65 6.11 -11.85
N SER A 17 -8.52 6.15 -10.52
CA SER A 17 -9.64 6.08 -9.59
C SER A 17 -10.44 7.37 -9.60
N SER A 18 -9.76 8.52 -9.62
CA SER A 18 -10.41 9.83 -9.72
C SER A 18 -11.15 9.97 -11.05
N ALA A 19 -10.54 9.55 -12.16
CA ALA A 19 -11.15 9.57 -13.49
C ALA A 19 -12.41 8.68 -13.57
N ALA A 20 -12.48 7.60 -12.78
CA ALA A 20 -13.64 6.72 -12.69
C ALA A 20 -14.73 7.23 -11.75
N CYS A 21 -14.47 8.27 -10.97
CA CYS A 21 -15.40 8.85 -10.01
C CYS A 21 -16.05 10.14 -10.54
N LYS A 22 -17.22 10.46 -9.99
CA LYS A 22 -17.92 11.71 -10.35
C LYS A 22 -17.29 12.93 -9.70
N TRP A 23 -16.70 12.77 -8.52
CA TRP A 23 -16.06 13.80 -7.74
C TRP A 23 -14.67 13.37 -7.31
N HIS A 24 -13.72 14.31 -7.38
CA HIS A 24 -12.42 14.17 -6.76
C HIS A 24 -12.27 15.22 -5.66
N LEU A 25 -12.02 14.77 -4.43
CA LEU A 25 -11.71 15.62 -3.29
C LEU A 25 -10.21 15.51 -3.00
N VAL A 26 -9.56 16.67 -2.91
CA VAL A 26 -8.12 16.72 -2.68
C VAL A 26 -7.79 16.35 -1.24
N GLY A 27 -7.04 15.29 -1.05
CA GLY A 27 -6.47 14.91 0.22
C GLY A 27 -5.24 15.75 0.57
N ALA A 28 -5.15 16.21 1.82
CA ALA A 28 -3.96 16.88 2.30
C ALA A 28 -2.83 15.87 2.54
N HIS A 29 -1.62 16.27 2.19
CA HIS A 29 -0.42 15.48 2.52
C HIS A 29 -0.24 15.41 4.05
N PRO A 30 0.31 14.33 4.62
CA PRO A 30 0.57 14.22 6.07
C PRO A 30 1.35 15.40 6.68
N LEU A 31 2.22 16.05 5.92
CA LEU A 31 2.94 17.26 6.37
C LEU A 31 2.10 18.54 6.31
N GLU A 32 0.88 18.48 5.82
CA GLU A 32 -0.04 19.61 5.63
C GLU A 32 -1.24 19.56 6.58
N CYS A 33 -1.40 18.48 7.35
CA CYS A 33 -2.59 18.29 8.17
C CYS A 33 -2.26 17.72 9.56
N TRP A 34 -3.18 17.95 10.50
CA TRP A 34 -3.16 17.33 11.81
C TRP A 34 -3.59 15.88 11.75
N GLY A 35 -2.97 15.07 12.59
CA GLY A 35 -3.30 13.66 12.77
C GLY A 35 -2.67 13.12 14.04
N ASP A 36 -2.93 11.88 14.33
CA ASP A 36 -2.32 11.14 15.42
C ASP A 36 -2.19 9.66 15.08
N GLY A 37 -1.48 8.94 15.92
CA GLY A 37 -1.32 7.51 15.78
C GLY A 37 -1.06 6.83 17.11
N ARG A 38 -1.46 5.56 17.20
CA ARG A 38 -1.14 4.69 18.33
C ARG A 38 -0.36 3.49 17.81
N ALA A 39 0.84 3.30 18.32
CA ALA A 39 1.63 2.11 18.03
C ALA A 39 1.10 0.87 18.79
N TRP A 40 1.51 -0.33 18.36
CA TRP A 40 1.07 -1.58 18.98
C TRP A 40 1.45 -1.70 20.47
N ASN A 41 2.53 -1.06 20.90
CA ASN A 41 2.93 -0.99 22.31
C ASN A 41 2.18 0.08 23.10
N GLY A 42 1.20 0.75 22.50
CA GLY A 42 0.41 1.80 23.14
C GLY A 42 1.01 3.21 23.05
N THR A 43 2.22 3.38 22.52
CA THR A 43 2.84 4.70 22.31
C THR A 43 1.95 5.56 21.42
N LEU A 44 1.66 6.77 21.88
CA LEU A 44 0.88 7.76 21.15
C LEU A 44 1.81 8.77 20.48
N SER A 45 1.51 9.15 19.24
CA SER A 45 2.23 10.18 18.51
C SER A 45 1.28 11.19 17.90
N ILE A 46 1.71 12.45 17.86
CA ILE A 46 0.97 13.54 17.22
C ILE A 46 1.67 13.90 15.91
N GLN A 47 0.88 13.93 14.84
CA GLN A 47 1.29 14.50 13.57
C GLN A 47 0.87 15.96 13.52
N GLN A 48 1.84 16.87 13.46
CA GLN A 48 1.63 18.30 13.32
C GLN A 48 1.90 18.73 11.88
N PRO A 49 1.09 19.62 11.29
CA PRO A 49 1.38 20.15 9.96
C PRO A 49 2.62 21.03 9.98
N MET A 50 3.49 20.86 9.00
CA MET A 50 4.65 21.71 8.77
C MET A 50 4.29 22.98 7.96
N ILE A 51 3.26 22.87 7.13
CA ILE A 51 2.74 23.93 6.28
C ILE A 51 1.22 23.83 6.19
N ARG A 52 0.58 24.87 5.69
CA ARG A 52 -0.85 24.79 5.33
C ARG A 52 -1.02 23.94 4.08
N ALA A 53 -2.18 23.31 3.96
CA ALA A 53 -2.55 22.54 2.76
C ALA A 53 -2.43 23.42 1.49
N LEU A 54 -1.59 23.00 0.54
CA LEU A 54 -1.24 23.80 -0.64
C LEU A 54 -2.41 23.95 -1.61
N TRP A 55 -3.29 22.96 -1.68
CA TRP A 55 -4.38 22.87 -2.64
C TRP A 55 -5.76 22.91 -2.00
N ASN A 56 -5.89 23.51 -0.83
CA ASN A 56 -7.10 23.44 0.00
C ASN A 56 -7.56 21.99 0.26
N GLY A 57 -6.60 21.08 0.32
CA GLY A 57 -6.85 19.69 0.68
C GLY A 57 -7.28 19.57 2.13
N MET A 58 -8.02 18.52 2.43
CA MET A 58 -8.43 18.16 3.79
C MET A 58 -7.85 16.81 4.20
N SER A 59 -7.70 16.59 5.49
CA SER A 59 -7.32 15.29 6.03
C SER A 59 -8.48 14.30 6.03
N VAL A 60 -8.17 13.01 6.19
CA VAL A 60 -9.20 11.96 6.31
C VAL A 60 -10.11 12.22 7.51
N ILE A 61 -9.55 12.67 8.66
CA ILE A 61 -10.34 12.94 9.88
C ILE A 61 -11.29 14.10 9.68
N GLU A 62 -10.88 15.16 8.98
CA GLU A 62 -11.73 16.30 8.64
C GLU A 62 -12.86 15.89 7.69
N LEU A 63 -12.56 15.09 6.67
CA LEU A 63 -13.57 14.56 5.75
C LEU A 63 -14.60 13.68 6.48
N LEU A 64 -14.13 12.80 7.39
CA LEU A 64 -15.02 11.93 8.14
C LEU A 64 -15.89 12.71 9.12
N ALA A 65 -15.36 13.74 9.80
CA ALA A 65 -16.12 14.63 10.67
C ALA A 65 -17.22 15.38 9.88
N LEU A 66 -16.86 15.88 8.69
CA LEU A 66 -17.83 16.53 7.80
C LEU A 66 -18.97 15.58 7.38
N VAL A 67 -18.63 14.35 6.99
CA VAL A 67 -19.62 13.33 6.59
C VAL A 67 -20.48 12.89 7.77
N ALA A 68 -19.91 12.83 8.98
CA ALA A 68 -20.64 12.51 10.21
C ALA A 68 -21.57 13.65 10.68
N GLY A 69 -21.42 14.85 10.11
CA GLY A 69 -22.19 16.02 10.52
C GLY A 69 -21.73 16.63 11.85
N GLU A 70 -20.45 16.47 12.18
CA GLU A 70 -19.83 17.06 13.37
C GLU A 70 -19.83 18.59 13.26
N GLU A 71 -20.08 19.29 14.39
CA GLU A 71 -20.00 20.75 14.43
C GLU A 71 -18.58 21.27 14.24
N THR A 72 -17.59 20.51 14.74
CA THR A 72 -16.17 20.83 14.65
C THR A 72 -15.48 19.91 13.64
N THR A 73 -15.00 20.49 12.55
CA THR A 73 -14.38 19.77 11.44
C THR A 73 -12.91 20.11 11.24
N GLY A 74 -12.33 21.00 12.05
CA GLY A 74 -10.90 21.36 11.97
C GLY A 74 -10.01 20.25 12.54
N GLY A 75 -8.93 19.92 11.84
CA GLY A 75 -8.06 18.80 12.22
C GLY A 75 -7.39 18.98 13.59
N PHE A 76 -6.99 20.22 13.95
CA PHE A 76 -6.42 20.51 15.26
C PHE A 76 -7.42 20.22 16.40
N GLU A 77 -8.64 20.72 16.27
CA GLU A 77 -9.70 20.56 17.26
C GLU A 77 -10.12 19.10 17.41
N ILE A 78 -10.19 18.36 16.30
CA ILE A 78 -10.51 16.95 16.31
C ILE A 78 -9.46 16.14 17.07
N VAL A 79 -8.17 16.32 16.74
CA VAL A 79 -7.07 15.61 17.41
C VAL A 79 -7.02 15.99 18.88
N ARG A 80 -7.11 17.29 19.21
CA ARG A 80 -7.10 17.76 20.58
C ARG A 80 -8.22 17.16 21.42
N ARG A 81 -9.47 17.18 20.91
CA ARG A 81 -10.63 16.57 21.58
C ARG A 81 -10.44 15.08 21.81
N THR A 82 -9.97 14.35 20.79
CA THR A 82 -9.69 12.91 20.90
C THR A 82 -8.68 12.62 22.02
N TRP A 83 -7.67 13.44 22.16
CA TRP A 83 -6.64 13.27 23.19
C TRP A 83 -7.17 13.64 24.57
N GLU A 84 -8.01 14.65 24.70
CA GLU A 84 -8.68 15.02 25.94
C GLU A 84 -9.58 13.91 26.46
N GLU A 85 -10.36 13.30 25.58
CA GLU A 85 -11.35 12.29 25.93
C GLU A 85 -10.76 10.88 26.14
N SER A 86 -9.76 10.49 25.34
CA SER A 86 -9.37 9.07 25.23
C SER A 86 -7.98 8.73 25.77
N THR A 87 -7.12 9.71 26.07
CA THR A 87 -5.73 9.40 26.44
C THR A 87 -5.47 9.45 27.94
N GLY A 88 -6.39 9.96 28.75
CA GLY A 88 -6.19 10.17 30.19
C GLY A 88 -5.21 11.29 30.53
N LEU A 89 -4.76 12.09 29.57
CA LEU A 89 -3.86 13.22 29.78
C LEU A 89 -4.42 14.28 30.73
N ALA A 90 -5.73 14.37 30.84
CA ALA A 90 -6.42 15.25 31.78
C ALA A 90 -6.22 14.85 33.24
N MET A 91 -5.70 13.65 33.52
CA MET A 91 -5.61 13.09 34.88
C MET A 91 -4.41 13.58 35.71
N THR A 92 -3.48 14.34 35.12
CA THR A 92 -2.30 14.83 35.84
C THR A 92 -2.61 16.17 36.52
N PRO A 93 -2.59 16.30 37.86
CA PRO A 93 -2.89 17.55 38.55
C PRO A 93 -1.88 18.65 38.18
N SER A 94 -2.38 19.83 37.87
CA SER A 94 -1.59 21.05 37.72
C SER A 94 -2.31 22.19 38.45
N ASP A 95 -1.58 22.92 39.31
CA ASP A 95 -2.15 24.00 40.13
C ASP A 95 -2.32 25.34 39.38
N GLN A 96 -1.80 25.45 38.17
CA GLN A 96 -1.71 26.73 37.44
C GLN A 96 -2.50 26.77 36.12
N GLU A 97 -2.85 25.62 35.55
CA GLU A 97 -3.60 25.52 34.30
C GLU A 97 -4.49 24.28 34.31
N PRO A 98 -5.53 24.21 33.46
CA PRO A 98 -6.23 22.94 33.23
C PRO A 98 -5.19 21.83 32.97
N PRO A 99 -5.24 20.71 33.68
CA PRO A 99 -4.21 19.66 33.60
C PRO A 99 -3.97 19.18 32.16
N PHE A 100 -5.02 19.18 31.36
CA PHE A 100 -4.94 18.79 29.95
C PHE A 100 -4.08 19.76 29.14
N ASP A 101 -4.22 21.08 29.28
CA ASP A 101 -3.49 22.03 28.42
C ASP A 101 -1.97 21.99 28.66
N ALA A 102 -1.53 21.80 29.89
CA ALA A 102 -0.12 21.62 30.20
C ALA A 102 0.44 20.34 29.60
N ASN A 103 -0.27 19.23 29.71
CA ASN A 103 0.09 17.95 29.15
C ASN A 103 0.02 17.96 27.61
N TRP A 104 -0.96 18.65 27.05
CA TRP A 104 -1.09 18.83 25.60
C TRP A 104 0.11 19.58 25.02
N ARG A 105 0.52 20.71 25.64
CA ARG A 105 1.72 21.45 25.20
C ARG A 105 2.98 20.59 25.29
N LYS A 106 3.12 19.80 26.37
CA LYS A 106 4.23 18.85 26.49
C LYS A 106 4.20 17.81 25.38
N ALA A 107 3.04 17.24 25.08
CA ALA A 107 2.85 16.26 24.01
C ALA A 107 3.20 16.83 22.63
N LEU A 108 2.80 18.07 22.36
CA LEU A 108 3.17 18.78 21.12
C LEU A 108 4.67 19.01 21.01
N HIS A 109 5.33 19.34 22.11
CA HIS A 109 6.79 19.54 22.14
C HIS A 109 7.55 18.24 21.94
N ASP A 110 7.16 17.18 22.64
CA ASP A 110 7.85 15.90 22.64
C ASP A 110 7.49 15.05 21.40
N GLY A 111 6.32 15.31 20.79
CA GLY A 111 5.80 14.60 19.61
C GLY A 111 5.30 13.19 19.90
N VAL A 112 5.71 12.61 21.02
CA VAL A 112 5.43 11.23 21.41
C VAL A 112 5.11 11.20 22.91
N ILE A 113 4.14 10.39 23.29
CA ILE A 113 3.84 10.07 24.70
C ILE A 113 4.07 8.58 24.92
N GLU A 114 4.83 8.27 25.95
CA GLU A 114 5.09 6.90 26.38
C GLU A 114 3.82 6.18 26.85
N PRO A 115 3.80 4.84 26.79
CA PRO A 115 2.56 4.09 26.72
C PRO A 115 1.63 4.36 27.92
N ALA A 116 0.40 4.67 27.58
CA ALA A 116 -0.73 4.31 28.40
C ALA A 116 -0.73 2.79 28.69
N PRO A 117 -1.39 2.32 29.75
CA PRO A 117 -1.32 0.93 30.16
C PRO A 117 -1.51 -0.04 28.99
N VAL A 118 -0.68 -1.06 28.99
CA VAL A 118 -0.64 -2.12 27.98
C VAL A 118 -2.06 -2.59 27.67
N LEU A 119 -2.44 -2.49 26.42
CA LEU A 119 -3.69 -3.07 25.95
C LEU A 119 -3.63 -4.57 26.22
N GLU A 120 -4.56 -5.10 26.98
CA GLU A 120 -4.67 -6.53 27.18
C GLU A 120 -4.80 -7.20 25.83
N SER A 121 -3.90 -8.12 25.54
CA SER A 121 -4.01 -8.93 24.33
C SER A 121 -5.28 -9.76 24.37
N PRO A 122 -6.15 -9.70 23.36
CA PRO A 122 -7.30 -10.59 23.32
C PRO A 122 -6.84 -12.04 23.34
N PRO A 123 -7.59 -12.94 23.98
CA PRO A 123 -7.25 -14.36 23.99
C PRO A 123 -7.23 -14.90 22.55
N LEU A 124 -6.13 -15.54 22.19
CA LEU A 124 -5.99 -16.16 20.88
C LEU A 124 -6.77 -17.49 20.85
N ASP A 125 -7.73 -17.61 19.95
CA ASP A 125 -8.31 -18.91 19.61
C ASP A 125 -7.34 -19.69 18.71
N VAL A 126 -6.49 -20.49 19.36
CA VAL A 126 -5.45 -21.28 18.69
C VAL A 126 -6.07 -22.30 17.73
N ALA A 127 -7.20 -22.93 18.11
CA ALA A 127 -7.84 -23.96 17.29
C ALA A 127 -8.43 -23.36 16.00
N ALA A 128 -9.14 -22.24 16.10
CA ALA A 128 -9.66 -21.53 14.94
C ALA A 128 -8.53 -20.99 14.03
N THR A 129 -7.46 -20.48 14.62
CA THR A 129 -6.30 -19.99 13.88
C THR A 129 -5.60 -21.11 13.10
N ILE A 130 -5.35 -22.25 13.74
CA ILE A 130 -4.76 -23.44 13.08
C ILE A 130 -5.67 -23.93 11.96
N ALA A 131 -6.97 -24.04 12.19
CA ALA A 131 -7.93 -24.49 11.17
C ALA A 131 -7.92 -23.56 9.94
N MET A 132 -7.86 -22.25 10.15
CA MET A 132 -7.78 -21.26 9.08
C MET A 132 -6.47 -21.38 8.28
N LEU A 133 -5.32 -21.49 8.96
CA LEU A 133 -4.02 -21.65 8.30
C LEU A 133 -3.93 -22.97 7.53
N THR A 134 -4.42 -24.07 8.10
CA THR A 134 -4.42 -25.39 7.45
C THR A 134 -5.30 -25.38 6.20
N SER A 135 -6.50 -24.78 6.26
CA SER A 135 -7.38 -24.69 5.10
C SER A 135 -6.76 -23.86 3.96
N ALA A 136 -6.09 -22.77 4.28
CA ALA A 136 -5.40 -21.93 3.30
C ALA A 136 -4.23 -22.67 2.63
N SER A 137 -3.42 -23.42 3.39
CA SER A 137 -2.30 -24.19 2.83
C SER A 137 -2.76 -25.34 1.95
N THR A 138 -3.81 -26.07 2.36
CA THR A 138 -4.38 -27.17 1.58
C THR A 138 -4.95 -26.71 0.23
N GLN A 139 -5.60 -25.54 0.19
CA GLN A 139 -6.06 -24.96 -1.07
C GLN A 139 -4.88 -24.58 -1.98
N SER A 140 -3.79 -24.06 -1.41
CA SER A 140 -2.60 -23.69 -2.20
C SER A 140 -1.96 -24.92 -2.86
N GLU A 141 -1.83 -26.04 -2.15
CA GLU A 141 -1.28 -27.28 -2.70
C GLU A 141 -2.18 -27.92 -3.75
N ALA A 142 -3.49 -27.88 -3.55
CA ALA A 142 -4.47 -28.44 -4.50
C ALA A 142 -4.51 -27.70 -5.84
N ASP A 143 -4.14 -26.41 -5.84
CA ASP A 143 -4.14 -25.57 -7.05
C ASP A 143 -2.87 -25.74 -7.90
N LEU A 144 -1.78 -26.26 -7.34
CA LEU A 144 -0.51 -26.49 -8.03
C LEU A 144 -0.60 -27.74 -8.95
N LYS A 145 -0.35 -27.52 -10.23
CA LYS A 145 -0.21 -28.60 -11.23
C LYS A 145 1.25 -28.66 -11.69
N ALA A 146 1.65 -29.84 -12.16
CA ALA A 146 2.99 -29.99 -12.75
C ALA A 146 3.17 -29.03 -13.92
N GLY A 147 4.22 -28.23 -13.87
CA GLY A 147 4.53 -27.20 -14.87
C GLY A 147 3.90 -25.82 -14.62
N ASP A 148 3.13 -25.65 -13.54
CA ASP A 148 2.68 -24.35 -13.09
C ASP A 148 3.82 -23.63 -12.33
N ILE A 149 3.76 -22.31 -12.31
CA ILE A 149 4.67 -21.44 -11.55
C ILE A 149 3.90 -20.74 -10.44
N GLU A 150 4.56 -20.48 -9.34
CA GLU A 150 4.04 -19.57 -8.32
C GLU A 150 4.36 -18.11 -8.71
N VAL A 151 3.33 -17.27 -8.75
CA VAL A 151 3.47 -15.85 -9.07
C VAL A 151 3.39 -15.04 -7.77
N ASN A 152 4.47 -14.33 -7.43
CA ASN A 152 4.57 -13.47 -6.26
C ASN A 152 4.45 -12.01 -6.66
N PHE A 153 3.62 -11.26 -5.94
CA PHE A 153 3.42 -9.84 -6.13
C PHE A 153 4.15 -9.03 -5.06
N VAL A 154 5.04 -8.13 -5.48
CA VAL A 154 5.89 -7.34 -4.59
C VAL A 154 5.52 -5.86 -4.72
N PRO A 155 5.28 -5.15 -3.61
CA PRO A 155 4.96 -3.72 -3.69
C PRO A 155 6.11 -2.86 -4.23
N GLY A 156 7.35 -3.31 -4.11
CA GLY A 156 8.54 -2.61 -4.63
C GLY A 156 8.76 -1.22 -4.04
N THR A 157 9.68 -0.47 -4.64
CA THR A 157 10.04 0.91 -4.24
C THR A 157 8.90 1.90 -4.45
N LEU A 158 8.01 1.64 -5.40
CA LEU A 158 6.83 2.48 -5.68
C LEU A 158 5.65 2.23 -4.75
N LEU A 159 5.81 1.41 -3.70
CA LEU A 159 4.77 1.06 -2.72
C LEU A 159 3.47 0.60 -3.39
N GLY A 160 3.58 -0.27 -4.39
CA GLY A 160 2.45 -0.80 -5.14
C GLY A 160 1.75 0.22 -6.05
N GLY A 161 2.40 1.34 -6.36
CA GLY A 161 1.88 2.38 -7.26
C GLY A 161 1.51 3.68 -6.56
N ARG A 162 1.51 3.72 -5.23
CA ARG A 162 1.23 4.95 -4.49
C ARG A 162 2.23 6.07 -4.81
N MET A 163 3.49 5.70 -5.08
CA MET A 163 4.58 6.62 -5.41
C MET A 163 4.94 6.63 -6.90
N SER A 164 4.13 6.03 -7.76
CA SER A 164 4.50 5.91 -9.18
C SER A 164 4.57 7.24 -9.92
N ASN A 165 3.83 8.26 -9.50
CA ASN A 165 3.94 9.60 -10.10
C ASN A 165 5.05 10.48 -9.48
N ASN A 166 5.89 9.91 -8.63
CA ASN A 166 7.05 10.59 -8.06
C ASN A 166 8.32 10.25 -8.86
N GLY A 167 8.88 11.25 -9.58
CA GLY A 167 10.05 11.07 -10.44
C GLY A 167 11.28 10.55 -9.70
N TRP A 168 11.55 11.02 -8.50
CA TRP A 168 12.67 10.53 -7.70
C TRP A 168 12.52 9.05 -7.32
N MET A 169 11.30 8.61 -7.02
CA MET A 169 11.04 7.20 -6.72
C MET A 169 11.14 6.32 -7.97
N GLN A 170 10.83 6.85 -9.15
CA GLN A 170 11.04 6.16 -10.42
C GLN A 170 12.53 6.06 -10.78
N GLU A 171 13.31 7.10 -10.51
CA GLU A 171 14.76 7.12 -10.76
C GLU A 171 15.56 6.34 -9.74
N LEU A 172 15.01 6.08 -8.54
CA LEU A 172 15.68 5.31 -7.52
C LEU A 172 15.78 3.84 -7.95
N PRO A 173 17.00 3.32 -8.22
CA PRO A 173 17.14 1.94 -8.64
C PRO A 173 16.70 0.99 -7.53
N ASP A 174 15.98 -0.06 -7.91
CA ASP A 174 15.67 -1.14 -6.97
C ASP A 174 16.98 -1.71 -6.36
N PRO A 175 17.04 -1.93 -5.05
CA PRO A 175 18.29 -2.32 -4.38
C PRO A 175 18.84 -3.67 -4.83
N ILE A 176 18.02 -4.55 -5.41
CA ILE A 176 18.41 -5.88 -5.86
C ILE A 176 18.59 -5.91 -7.37
N THR A 177 17.55 -5.59 -8.12
CA THR A 177 17.53 -5.69 -9.60
C THR A 177 18.28 -4.56 -10.29
N LYS A 178 18.43 -3.42 -9.62
CA LYS A 178 18.97 -2.17 -10.17
C LYS A 178 18.10 -1.54 -11.26
N LEU A 179 16.90 -2.05 -11.50
CA LEU A 179 15.94 -1.46 -12.43
C LEU A 179 15.44 -0.10 -11.92
N ALA A 180 15.24 0.82 -12.83
CA ALA A 180 14.61 2.11 -12.62
C ALA A 180 13.66 2.38 -13.79
N TRP A 181 12.54 3.04 -13.57
CA TRP A 181 11.53 3.35 -14.59
C TRP A 181 10.83 2.14 -15.23
N ASP A 182 11.07 0.93 -14.72
CA ASP A 182 10.52 -0.30 -15.28
C ASP A 182 10.33 -1.37 -14.20
N ASN A 183 9.51 -2.37 -14.50
CA ASN A 183 9.42 -3.60 -13.74
C ASN A 183 9.62 -4.80 -14.65
N ALA A 184 10.07 -5.91 -14.08
CA ALA A 184 10.36 -7.12 -14.81
C ALA A 184 9.66 -8.35 -14.18
N VAL A 185 9.58 -9.40 -14.94
CA VAL A 185 9.26 -10.76 -14.49
C VAL A 185 10.56 -11.39 -13.99
N LEU A 186 10.78 -11.36 -12.67
CA LEU A 186 11.96 -11.93 -12.03
C LEU A 186 11.85 -13.45 -11.98
N ILE A 187 12.80 -14.15 -12.55
CA ILE A 187 12.77 -15.61 -12.69
C ILE A 187 14.15 -16.20 -12.37
N SER A 188 14.20 -17.41 -11.79
CA SER A 188 15.46 -18.10 -11.58
C SER A 188 16.06 -18.61 -12.89
N GLU A 189 17.40 -18.74 -12.97
CA GLU A 189 18.09 -19.28 -14.12
C GLU A 189 17.54 -20.67 -14.52
N LYS A 190 17.30 -21.54 -13.53
CA LYS A 190 16.77 -22.87 -13.80
C LYS A 190 15.37 -22.82 -14.42
N THR A 191 14.46 -22.04 -13.86
CA THR A 191 13.09 -21.90 -14.38
C THR A 191 13.12 -21.22 -15.77
N ALA A 192 14.00 -20.24 -15.99
CA ALA A 192 14.17 -19.60 -17.29
C ALA A 192 14.60 -20.63 -18.36
N ASN A 193 15.58 -21.49 -18.05
CA ASN A 193 16.01 -22.56 -18.92
C ASN A 193 14.92 -23.60 -19.21
N GLU A 194 14.10 -23.96 -18.21
CA GLU A 194 12.96 -24.88 -18.35
C GLU A 194 11.90 -24.32 -19.31
N HIS A 195 11.73 -23.01 -19.35
CA HIS A 195 10.80 -22.31 -20.23
C HIS A 195 11.43 -21.77 -21.53
N GLY A 196 12.74 -21.94 -21.71
CA GLY A 196 13.46 -21.51 -22.91
C GLY A 196 13.51 -20.00 -23.09
N VAL A 197 13.61 -19.23 -21.99
CA VAL A 197 13.64 -17.78 -21.97
C VAL A 197 14.90 -17.23 -21.34
N THR A 198 15.30 -16.03 -21.72
CA THR A 198 16.45 -15.30 -21.23
C THR A 198 16.07 -13.87 -20.83
N THR A 199 17.01 -13.16 -20.18
CA THR A 199 16.82 -11.74 -19.86
C THR A 199 16.52 -10.94 -21.13
N GLY A 200 15.48 -10.11 -21.09
CA GLY A 200 15.02 -9.32 -22.22
C GLY A 200 13.88 -9.96 -23.03
N ASP A 201 13.64 -11.26 -22.89
CA ASP A 201 12.54 -11.92 -23.60
C ASP A 201 11.19 -11.51 -23.02
N ILE A 202 10.20 -11.37 -23.89
CA ILE A 202 8.82 -11.07 -23.48
C ILE A 202 8.07 -12.38 -23.24
N VAL A 203 7.46 -12.48 -22.05
CA VAL A 203 6.63 -13.60 -21.64
C VAL A 203 5.20 -13.18 -21.36
N SER A 204 4.27 -14.12 -21.48
CA SER A 204 2.93 -13.98 -20.94
C SER A 204 2.80 -14.76 -19.64
N ILE A 205 2.20 -14.15 -18.65
CA ILE A 205 1.82 -14.77 -17.39
C ILE A 205 0.32 -14.82 -17.31
N THR A 206 -0.23 -16.02 -17.14
CA THR A 206 -1.67 -16.23 -17.08
C THR A 206 -2.06 -16.79 -15.71
N LEU A 207 -3.01 -16.14 -15.06
CA LEU A 207 -3.67 -16.59 -13.82
C LEU A 207 -5.18 -16.64 -14.03
N GLY A 208 -5.74 -17.83 -14.01
CA GLY A 208 -7.15 -18.04 -14.36
C GLY A 208 -7.47 -17.55 -15.76
N LYS A 209 -8.29 -16.50 -15.87
CA LYS A 209 -8.69 -15.89 -17.16
C LYS A 209 -7.88 -14.64 -17.55
N ASN A 210 -7.03 -14.17 -16.65
CA ASN A 210 -6.29 -12.93 -16.84
C ASN A 210 -4.86 -13.25 -17.32
N THR A 211 -4.40 -12.50 -18.31
CA THR A 211 -3.04 -12.61 -18.85
C THR A 211 -2.40 -11.23 -18.93
N VAL A 212 -1.14 -11.16 -18.52
CA VAL A 212 -0.31 -9.96 -18.64
C VAL A 212 0.98 -10.35 -19.35
N LYS A 213 1.54 -9.43 -20.12
CA LYS A 213 2.86 -9.57 -20.73
C LYS A 213 3.87 -8.75 -19.94
N GLY A 214 5.08 -9.26 -19.82
CA GLY A 214 6.18 -8.55 -19.18
C GLY A 214 7.53 -9.10 -19.64
N THR A 215 8.57 -8.30 -19.44
CA THR A 215 9.93 -8.60 -19.85
C THR A 215 10.64 -9.39 -18.75
N VAL A 216 11.36 -10.43 -19.12
CA VAL A 216 12.07 -11.33 -18.21
C VAL A 216 13.37 -10.68 -17.73
N LEU A 217 13.61 -10.78 -16.43
CA LEU A 217 14.93 -10.60 -15.83
C LEU A 217 15.33 -11.89 -15.09
N VAL A 218 16.35 -12.56 -15.56
CA VAL A 218 16.91 -13.70 -14.84
C VAL A 218 17.65 -13.21 -13.60
N GLN A 219 17.10 -13.55 -12.45
CA GLN A 219 17.55 -13.05 -11.14
C GLN A 219 18.25 -14.18 -10.36
N PRO A 220 19.55 -14.08 -10.11
CA PRO A 220 20.25 -15.01 -9.21
C PRO A 220 19.63 -14.99 -7.80
N GLY A 221 19.39 -16.17 -7.24
CA GLY A 221 18.78 -16.31 -5.93
C GLY A 221 17.24 -16.36 -5.92
N GLN A 222 16.57 -16.13 -7.04
CA GLN A 222 15.13 -16.36 -7.17
C GLN A 222 14.82 -17.86 -7.01
N ALA A 223 13.75 -18.19 -6.29
CA ALA A 223 13.36 -19.58 -6.06
C ALA A 223 12.92 -20.26 -7.39
N VAL A 224 13.26 -21.54 -7.52
CA VAL A 224 12.87 -22.33 -8.69
C VAL A 224 11.36 -22.56 -8.71
N GLY A 225 10.73 -22.46 -9.88
CA GLY A 225 9.28 -22.60 -10.03
C GLY A 225 8.48 -21.37 -9.59
N THR A 226 9.17 -20.25 -9.27
CA THR A 226 8.51 -19.00 -8.90
C THR A 226 8.90 -17.86 -9.82
N VAL A 227 7.98 -16.92 -9.98
CA VAL A 227 8.27 -15.60 -10.55
C VAL A 227 7.83 -14.51 -9.58
N SER A 228 8.57 -13.40 -9.54
CA SER A 228 8.21 -12.23 -8.75
C SER A 228 7.99 -11.04 -9.68
N ILE A 229 6.93 -10.27 -9.41
CA ILE A 229 6.56 -9.11 -10.22
C ILE A 229 6.31 -7.92 -9.30
N MET A 230 6.96 -6.80 -9.58
CA MET A 230 6.72 -5.56 -8.85
C MET A 230 5.43 -4.92 -9.30
N LEU A 231 4.65 -4.46 -8.32
CA LEU A 231 3.40 -3.74 -8.51
C LEU A 231 3.64 -2.24 -8.66
N GLY A 232 2.71 -1.55 -9.32
CA GLY A 232 2.68 -0.11 -9.38
C GLY A 232 3.16 0.52 -10.66
N TYR A 233 3.58 -0.28 -11.61
CA TYR A 233 3.97 0.10 -12.96
C TYR A 233 2.83 -0.08 -13.97
N GLY A 234 3.04 0.36 -15.22
CA GLY A 234 2.10 0.20 -16.33
C GLY A 234 0.78 0.93 -16.11
N ARG A 235 0.83 2.15 -15.62
CA ARG A 235 -0.34 2.98 -15.32
C ARG A 235 -0.85 3.70 -16.57
N ASP A 236 -2.17 3.83 -16.67
CA ASP A 236 -2.85 4.46 -17.82
C ASP A 236 -3.15 5.95 -17.59
N TRP A 237 -3.36 6.35 -16.34
CA TRP A 237 -3.67 7.75 -15.94
C TRP A 237 -2.85 8.22 -14.75
N PRO A 238 -1.53 8.22 -14.87
CA PRO A 238 -0.65 8.39 -13.71
C PRO A 238 -0.16 9.82 -13.51
N GLY A 239 -0.66 10.80 -14.26
CA GLY A 239 -0.03 12.10 -14.35
C GLY A 239 1.15 12.09 -15.34
N ARG A 240 2.17 12.95 -15.09
CA ARG A 240 3.24 13.19 -16.07
C ARG A 240 4.41 12.22 -15.98
N VAL A 241 4.59 11.55 -14.84
CA VAL A 241 5.81 10.82 -14.53
C VAL A 241 5.69 9.33 -14.83
N ALA A 242 4.62 8.69 -14.36
CA ALA A 242 4.50 7.24 -14.41
C ALA A 242 3.97 6.68 -15.75
N SER A 243 3.64 7.54 -16.70
CA SER A 243 3.12 7.12 -18.01
C SER A 243 4.16 6.37 -18.82
N GLY A 244 3.83 5.16 -19.27
CA GLY A 244 4.73 4.36 -20.08
C GLY A 244 5.87 3.66 -19.32
N ALA A 245 5.88 3.73 -17.98
CA ALA A 245 6.85 3.01 -17.16
C ALA A 245 6.35 1.60 -16.87
N GLY A 246 7.04 0.60 -17.37
CA GLY A 246 6.78 -0.82 -17.12
C GLY A 246 5.40 -1.33 -17.51
N PHE A 247 4.99 -2.46 -16.93
CA PHE A 247 3.71 -3.10 -17.20
C PHE A 247 2.84 -3.28 -15.94
N ASN A 248 1.52 -3.30 -16.14
CA ASN A 248 0.56 -3.42 -15.04
C ASN A 248 0.32 -4.88 -14.65
N ALA A 249 0.78 -5.28 -13.47
CA ALA A 249 0.58 -6.62 -12.93
C ALA A 249 -0.73 -6.79 -12.13
N TYR A 250 -1.44 -5.72 -11.79
CA TYR A 250 -2.66 -5.79 -10.99
C TYR A 250 -3.78 -6.66 -11.56
N PRO A 251 -3.99 -6.76 -12.90
CA PRO A 251 -5.00 -7.66 -13.45
C PRO A 251 -4.85 -9.14 -13.06
N LEU A 252 -3.64 -9.55 -12.66
CA LEU A 252 -3.37 -10.92 -12.23
C LEU A 252 -3.78 -11.18 -10.77
N ARG A 253 -3.96 -10.13 -9.95
CA ARG A 253 -4.30 -10.27 -8.53
C ARG A 253 -5.79 -10.51 -8.33
N THR A 254 -6.12 -11.30 -7.33
CA THR A 254 -7.49 -11.51 -6.87
C THR A 254 -7.59 -11.21 -5.37
N SER A 255 -8.80 -10.96 -4.86
CA SER A 255 -9.02 -10.59 -3.46
C SER A 255 -8.64 -11.69 -2.46
N ASP A 256 -8.65 -12.93 -2.89
CA ASP A 256 -8.26 -14.11 -2.12
C ASP A 256 -6.76 -14.43 -2.25
N ARG A 257 -6.08 -13.89 -3.27
CA ARG A 257 -4.66 -14.14 -3.59
C ARG A 257 -3.92 -12.82 -3.84
N LEU A 258 -3.73 -12.04 -2.77
CA LEU A 258 -3.15 -10.70 -2.86
C LEU A 258 -1.64 -10.69 -3.08
N TRP A 259 -0.91 -11.69 -2.54
CA TRP A 259 0.55 -11.64 -2.51
C TRP A 259 1.21 -12.77 -3.28
N SER A 260 0.58 -13.92 -3.36
CA SER A 260 1.05 -15.05 -4.17
C SER A 260 -0.10 -15.83 -4.77
N ASN A 261 0.15 -16.45 -5.93
CA ASN A 261 -0.78 -17.37 -6.57
C ASN A 261 -0.01 -18.53 -7.20
N PRO A 262 -0.23 -19.80 -6.75
CA PRO A 262 0.54 -20.96 -7.20
C PRO A 262 0.14 -21.49 -8.56
N ALA A 263 -0.96 -21.04 -9.17
CA ALA A 263 -1.52 -21.60 -10.39
C ALA A 263 -1.15 -20.79 -11.65
N GLY A 264 0.03 -20.18 -11.68
CA GLY A 264 0.49 -19.35 -12.78
C GLY A 264 1.01 -20.19 -13.95
N LYS A 265 0.75 -19.74 -15.18
CA LYS A 265 1.34 -20.28 -16.40
C LYS A 265 2.22 -19.24 -17.07
N LEU A 266 3.43 -19.65 -17.43
CA LEU A 266 4.39 -18.82 -18.14
C LEU A 266 4.58 -19.36 -19.55
N ALA A 267 4.53 -18.48 -20.54
CA ALA A 267 4.84 -18.83 -21.92
C ALA A 267 5.61 -17.72 -22.63
N ALA A 268 6.63 -18.07 -23.38
CA ALA A 268 7.31 -17.13 -24.27
C ALA A 268 6.34 -16.67 -25.37
N VAL A 269 6.31 -15.37 -25.64
CA VAL A 269 5.44 -14.80 -26.71
C VAL A 269 6.22 -14.24 -27.89
N GLY A 270 7.56 -14.33 -27.83
CA GLY A 270 8.46 -13.78 -28.82
C GLY A 270 8.64 -12.27 -28.72
N GLY A 271 9.73 -11.77 -29.24
CA GLY A 271 10.17 -10.39 -29.07
C GLY A 271 11.09 -10.21 -27.86
N THR A 272 11.86 -9.15 -27.90
CA THR A 272 12.78 -8.75 -26.83
C THR A 272 12.62 -7.28 -26.54
N GLU A 273 12.83 -6.90 -25.28
CA GLU A 273 12.80 -5.53 -24.80
C GLU A 273 13.99 -5.30 -23.89
N GLN A 274 14.54 -4.12 -23.97
CA GLN A 274 15.66 -3.72 -23.10
C GLN A 274 15.08 -3.22 -21.76
N LEU A 275 15.53 -3.82 -20.66
CA LEU A 275 15.24 -3.40 -19.29
C LEU A 275 16.20 -2.31 -18.84
#